data_39a6f446e3fcabcddfc1ebb5f3dda913
#
_entry.id   39a6f446e3fcabcddfc1ebb5f3dda913
#
_cell.length_a   1.000
_cell.length_b   1.000
_cell.length_c   1.000
_cell.angle_alpha   90.00
_cell.angle_beta   90.00
_cell.angle_gamma   90.00
#
_symmetry.space_group_name_H-M   'P 1'
#
loop_
_entity.id
_entity.type
_entity.pdbx_description
1 polymer ?
#
loop_
_entity_poly.entity_id
_entity_poly.type
_entity_poly.pdbx_seq_one_letter_code
_entity_poly.pdbx_strand_id
1 'polypeptide(L)'
;MKKTFMLIAAAILTLASCGNPIKGNDNGSEPRDTDFMLDGPGSVYEPTPEEVGENAIESVQEVYEAVREAYSSENWQEKSSELDKKYCSKDWNTTLNAVIEKDKDLVEEIGFFDADYWVMGQDFDEENLHATDFVLEKLLLDDTPWRAVVTLKLQNYGTKPVRVDLVMEDGVWKVDDLTDLSYDLDWKKSMKEYLEE
;
A
#
# COMPACT_ATOMS: atom_id res chain seq x y z
N MET A 1 24.52 -31.24 1.52
CA MET A 1 24.59 -30.42 2.73
C MET A 1 23.16 -30.06 3.11
N LYS A 2 22.70 -30.51 4.32
CA LYS A 2 21.32 -30.31 4.79
C LYS A 2 21.21 -28.90 5.37
N LYS A 3 20.37 -28.02 4.79
CA LYS A 3 20.04 -26.71 5.38
C LYS A 3 18.78 -26.89 6.24
N THR A 4 18.94 -26.63 7.51
CA THR A 4 17.93 -26.69 8.57
C THR A 4 17.01 -25.48 8.43
N PHE A 5 15.71 -25.71 8.30
CA PHE A 5 14.68 -24.69 8.38
C PHE A 5 14.50 -24.27 9.83
N MET A 6 14.71 -23.01 10.15
CA MET A 6 14.44 -22.41 11.45
C MET A 6 13.07 -21.71 11.40
N LEU A 7 12.08 -22.37 12.02
CA LEU A 7 10.75 -21.79 12.25
C LEU A 7 10.87 -20.72 13.35
N ILE A 8 10.57 -19.48 13.03
CA ILE A 8 10.39 -18.41 14.02
C ILE A 8 8.90 -18.35 14.35
N ALA A 9 8.56 -18.82 15.53
CA ALA A 9 7.23 -18.69 16.10
C ALA A 9 7.05 -17.29 16.69
N ALA A 10 6.06 -16.54 16.18
CA ALA A 10 5.64 -15.27 16.76
C ALA A 10 4.88 -15.52 18.06
N ALA A 11 5.42 -15.06 19.18
CA ALA A 11 4.79 -15.13 20.49
C ALA A 11 3.82 -13.95 20.66
N ILE A 12 2.54 -14.26 20.78
CA ILE A 12 1.50 -13.31 21.17
C ILE A 12 1.61 -13.07 22.68
N LEU A 13 2.01 -11.87 23.09
CA LEU A 13 1.97 -11.44 24.49
C LEU A 13 0.56 -10.95 24.84
N THR A 14 -0.21 -11.76 25.54
CA THR A 14 -1.42 -11.32 26.22
C THR A 14 -1.04 -10.70 27.58
N LEU A 15 -1.22 -9.39 27.72
CA LEU A 15 -1.10 -8.72 29.03
C LEU A 15 -2.37 -8.94 29.84
N ALA A 16 -2.27 -9.84 30.83
CA ALA A 16 -3.29 -10.00 31.86
C ALA A 16 -3.05 -8.93 32.95
N SER A 17 -3.98 -8.02 33.10
CA SER A 17 -4.03 -7.06 34.21
C SER A 17 -4.49 -7.73 35.48
N CYS A 18 -3.59 -7.93 36.44
CA CYS A 18 -3.94 -8.35 37.80
C CYS A 18 -4.16 -7.11 38.67
N GLY A 19 -5.39 -6.87 39.06
CA GLY A 19 -5.75 -5.88 40.08
C GLY A 19 -5.36 -6.35 41.46
N ASN A 20 -4.61 -5.55 42.22
CA ASN A 20 -4.37 -5.74 43.66
C ASN A 20 -5.39 -4.97 44.48
N PRO A 21 -6.00 -5.52 45.52
CA PRO A 21 -6.86 -4.80 46.44
C PRO A 21 -6.03 -4.04 47.46
N ILE A 22 -6.16 -2.71 47.49
CA ILE A 22 -5.60 -1.86 48.54
C ILE A 22 -6.56 -1.84 49.73
N LYS A 23 -6.04 -2.28 50.89
CA LYS A 23 -6.69 -2.15 52.20
C LYS A 23 -6.71 -0.68 52.61
N GLY A 24 -7.86 -0.23 53.07
CA GLY A 24 -8.07 1.10 53.60
C GLY A 24 -7.29 1.39 54.87
N ASN A 25 -6.89 2.63 55.04
CA ASN A 25 -6.58 3.22 56.32
C ASN A 25 -7.25 4.59 56.38
N ASP A 26 -8.22 4.71 57.28
CA ASP A 26 -8.92 5.96 57.61
C ASP A 26 -7.93 6.93 58.24
N ASN A 27 -7.87 8.17 57.71
CA ASN A 27 -7.69 9.37 58.52
C ASN A 27 -8.17 10.60 57.73
N GLY A 28 -9.12 11.29 58.35
CA GLY A 28 -9.86 12.39 57.76
C GLY A 28 -9.04 13.61 57.40
N SER A 29 -9.39 14.22 56.33
CA SER A 29 -9.31 15.66 56.07
C SER A 29 -10.19 16.01 54.86
N GLU A 30 -10.92 17.06 54.99
CA GLU A 30 -11.86 17.81 54.15
C GLU A 30 -11.94 17.55 52.64
N PRO A 31 -13.16 17.64 52.05
CA PRO A 31 -13.36 17.46 50.62
C PRO A 31 -12.81 18.67 49.86
N ARG A 32 -11.71 18.46 49.11
CA ARG A 32 -11.41 19.36 47.99
C ARG A 32 -12.31 18.92 46.83
N ASP A 33 -13.16 19.85 46.41
CA ASP A 33 -13.83 19.79 45.10
C ASP A 33 -12.77 19.67 44.02
N THR A 34 -12.40 18.46 43.67
CA THR A 34 -11.81 18.17 42.38
C THR A 34 -12.95 17.78 41.47
N ASP A 35 -13.39 18.76 40.66
CA ASP A 35 -14.16 18.47 39.46
C ASP A 35 -13.35 17.42 38.61
N PHE A 36 -13.61 16.14 38.90
CA PHE A 36 -13.27 15.08 38.02
C PHE A 36 -14.25 15.17 36.86
N MET A 37 -13.90 15.98 35.84
CA MET A 37 -14.52 15.85 34.54
C MET A 37 -14.32 14.41 34.13
N LEU A 38 -15.38 13.62 34.28
CA LEU A 38 -15.51 12.33 33.57
C LEU A 38 -15.43 12.69 32.08
N ASP A 39 -14.26 12.43 31.47
CA ASP A 39 -14.17 12.39 30.04
C ASP A 39 -15.31 11.52 29.54
N GLY A 40 -16.21 12.14 28.79
CA GLY A 40 -17.33 11.45 28.15
C GLY A 40 -16.84 10.29 27.28
N PRO A 41 -17.75 9.40 26.85
CA PRO A 41 -17.40 8.22 26.07
C PRO A 41 -16.45 8.63 24.94
N GLY A 42 -15.24 8.05 24.96
CA GLY A 42 -14.07 8.49 24.24
C GLY A 42 -14.42 9.01 22.85
N SER A 43 -14.00 10.25 22.54
CA SER A 43 -14.13 10.78 21.19
C SER A 43 -13.42 9.82 20.24
N VAL A 44 -14.18 9.26 19.32
CA VAL A 44 -13.61 8.48 18.23
C VAL A 44 -12.68 9.45 17.50
N TYR A 45 -11.39 9.16 17.50
CA TYR A 45 -10.41 9.96 16.75
C TYR A 45 -10.74 9.84 15.27
N GLU A 46 -11.09 10.95 14.65
CA GLU A 46 -11.24 11.06 13.21
C GLU A 46 -9.98 11.73 12.65
N PRO A 47 -9.22 11.06 11.75
CA PRO A 47 -8.00 11.64 11.21
C PRO A 47 -8.31 12.90 10.40
N THR A 48 -7.44 13.88 10.49
CA THR A 48 -7.54 15.11 9.69
C THR A 48 -7.24 14.83 8.22
N PRO A 49 -7.71 15.66 7.27
CA PRO A 49 -7.35 15.51 5.86
C PRO A 49 -5.84 15.53 5.61
N GLU A 50 -5.07 16.27 6.40
CA GLU A 50 -3.61 16.33 6.32
C GLU A 50 -2.99 14.97 6.68
N GLU A 51 -3.39 14.37 7.80
CA GLU A 51 -2.94 13.04 8.24
C GLU A 51 -3.34 11.95 7.24
N VAL A 52 -4.53 12.04 6.64
CA VAL A 52 -4.97 11.11 5.60
C VAL A 52 -4.11 11.24 4.35
N GLY A 53 -3.75 12.47 3.97
CA GLY A 53 -2.87 12.75 2.84
C GLY A 53 -1.43 12.27 3.06
N GLU A 54 -0.87 12.50 4.26
CA GLU A 54 0.45 11.97 4.64
C GLU A 54 0.47 10.44 4.60
N ASN A 55 -0.55 9.79 5.12
CA ASN A 55 -0.69 8.34 5.09
C ASN A 55 -0.78 7.78 3.64
N ALA A 56 -1.39 8.53 2.72
CA ALA A 56 -1.41 8.15 1.30
C ALA A 56 0.00 8.19 0.69
N ILE A 57 0.81 9.21 0.99
CA ILE A 57 2.20 9.31 0.55
C ILE A 57 3.03 8.15 1.14
N GLU A 58 2.94 7.92 2.45
CA GLU A 58 3.65 6.85 3.14
C GLU A 58 3.31 5.48 2.55
N SER A 59 2.05 5.26 2.20
CA SER A 59 1.61 4.01 1.57
C SER A 59 2.27 3.80 0.20
N VAL A 60 2.43 4.84 -0.62
CA VAL A 60 3.13 4.73 -1.91
C VAL A 60 4.64 4.52 -1.70
N GLN A 61 5.23 5.14 -0.68
CA GLN A 61 6.64 4.91 -0.32
C GLN A 61 6.87 3.45 0.08
N GLU A 62 5.99 2.87 0.92
CA GLU A 62 6.05 1.44 1.29
C GLU A 62 5.94 0.53 0.05
N VAL A 63 5.03 0.85 -0.87
CA VAL A 63 4.86 0.09 -2.12
C VAL A 63 6.15 0.08 -2.92
N TYR A 64 6.76 1.24 -3.19
CA TYR A 64 7.96 1.31 -4.02
C TYR A 64 9.23 0.79 -3.33
N GLU A 65 9.27 0.79 -2.02
CA GLU A 65 10.31 0.07 -1.27
C GLU A 65 10.14 -1.45 -1.46
N ALA A 66 8.91 -1.96 -1.39
CA ALA A 66 8.63 -3.37 -1.65
C ALA A 66 8.90 -3.75 -3.13
N VAL A 67 8.62 -2.86 -4.09
CA VAL A 67 9.01 -3.05 -5.49
C VAL A 67 10.53 -3.19 -5.60
N ARG A 68 11.30 -2.27 -5.04
CA ARG A 68 12.76 -2.33 -5.04
C ARG A 68 13.28 -3.65 -4.46
N GLU A 69 12.73 -4.09 -3.31
CA GLU A 69 13.11 -5.35 -2.67
C GLU A 69 12.75 -6.58 -3.53
N ALA A 70 11.59 -6.57 -4.17
CA ALA A 70 11.14 -7.65 -5.02
C ALA A 70 12.08 -7.81 -6.24
N TYR A 71 12.35 -6.71 -6.94
CA TYR A 71 13.16 -6.72 -8.16
C TYR A 71 14.67 -6.90 -7.91
N SER A 72 15.16 -6.61 -6.71
CA SER A 72 16.54 -6.95 -6.30
C SER A 72 16.71 -8.40 -5.87
N SER A 73 15.72 -9.25 -6.03
CA SER A 73 15.79 -10.66 -5.60
C SER A 73 15.92 -11.63 -6.78
N GLU A 74 16.59 -12.76 -6.55
CA GLU A 74 16.76 -13.81 -7.58
C GLU A 74 15.41 -14.38 -8.11
N ASN A 75 14.33 -14.30 -7.31
CA ASN A 75 12.99 -14.76 -7.68
C ASN A 75 12.00 -13.60 -7.89
N TRP A 76 12.46 -12.54 -8.53
CA TRP A 76 11.69 -11.31 -8.73
C TRP A 76 10.32 -11.54 -9.41
N GLN A 77 10.22 -12.48 -10.34
CA GLN A 77 8.97 -12.80 -11.04
C GLN A 77 7.86 -13.30 -10.11
N GLU A 78 8.21 -14.15 -9.13
CA GLU A 78 7.27 -14.61 -8.12
C GLU A 78 6.89 -13.47 -7.18
N LYS A 79 7.88 -12.70 -6.73
CA LYS A 79 7.67 -11.59 -5.80
C LYS A 79 6.89 -10.43 -6.40
N SER A 80 7.09 -10.10 -7.69
CA SER A 80 6.30 -9.06 -8.34
C SER A 80 4.81 -9.40 -8.39
N SER A 81 4.46 -10.67 -8.64
CA SER A 81 3.06 -11.12 -8.60
C SER A 81 2.44 -11.08 -7.19
N GLU A 82 3.25 -11.10 -6.13
CA GLU A 82 2.78 -10.92 -4.75
C GLU A 82 2.51 -9.45 -4.42
N LEU A 83 3.21 -8.51 -5.08
CA LEU A 83 2.96 -7.07 -4.93
C LEU A 83 1.53 -6.72 -5.31
N ASP A 84 1.03 -7.22 -6.44
CA ASP A 84 -0.33 -6.95 -6.90
C ASP A 84 -1.37 -7.38 -5.87
N LYS A 85 -1.23 -8.58 -5.33
CA LYS A 85 -2.14 -9.13 -4.32
C LYS A 85 -2.11 -8.34 -3.02
N LYS A 86 -0.94 -7.84 -2.61
CA LYS A 86 -0.75 -7.13 -1.35
C LYS A 86 -1.15 -5.66 -1.45
N TYR A 87 -0.74 -4.99 -2.51
CA TYR A 87 -0.78 -3.53 -2.59
C TYR A 87 -1.85 -2.99 -3.53
N CYS A 88 -2.31 -3.75 -4.51
CA CYS A 88 -3.29 -3.27 -5.47
C CYS A 88 -4.74 -3.48 -5.02
N SER A 89 -5.63 -2.67 -5.59
CA SER A 89 -7.07 -2.72 -5.36
C SER A 89 -7.69 -4.02 -5.88
N LYS A 90 -8.88 -4.32 -5.41
CA LYS A 90 -9.67 -5.45 -5.93
C LYS A 90 -10.01 -5.28 -7.41
N ASP A 91 -10.29 -4.03 -7.85
CA ASP A 91 -10.57 -3.73 -9.25
C ASP A 91 -9.34 -3.91 -10.14
N TRP A 92 -8.18 -3.43 -9.71
CA TRP A 92 -6.90 -3.71 -10.39
C TRP A 92 -6.68 -5.21 -10.58
N ASN A 93 -6.69 -5.96 -9.47
CA ASN A 93 -6.44 -7.41 -9.50
C ASN A 93 -7.46 -8.18 -10.36
N THR A 94 -8.71 -7.75 -10.38
CA THR A 94 -9.75 -8.35 -11.22
C THR A 94 -9.45 -8.11 -12.71
N THR A 95 -9.09 -6.86 -13.05
CA THR A 95 -8.75 -6.47 -14.42
C THR A 95 -7.47 -7.18 -14.90
N LEU A 96 -6.42 -7.19 -14.08
CA LEU A 96 -5.16 -7.89 -14.36
C LEU A 96 -5.38 -9.39 -14.64
N ASN A 97 -6.13 -10.06 -13.76
CA ASN A 97 -6.42 -11.49 -13.93
C ASN A 97 -7.23 -11.77 -15.21
N ALA A 98 -8.12 -10.86 -15.62
CA ALA A 98 -8.88 -11.01 -16.86
C ALA A 98 -7.96 -10.87 -18.09
N VAL A 99 -6.97 -9.96 -18.07
CA VAL A 99 -5.97 -9.85 -19.14
C VAL A 99 -5.11 -11.11 -19.21
N ILE A 100 -4.59 -11.59 -18.08
CA ILE A 100 -3.78 -12.81 -18.02
C ILE A 100 -4.58 -14.01 -18.56
N GLU A 101 -5.88 -14.11 -18.23
CA GLU A 101 -6.73 -15.18 -18.72
C GLU A 101 -6.99 -15.07 -20.24
N LYS A 102 -7.13 -13.84 -20.77
CA LYS A 102 -7.27 -13.60 -22.23
C LYS A 102 -6.00 -14.01 -22.97
N ASP A 103 -4.84 -13.72 -22.40
CA ASP A 103 -3.52 -13.95 -23.04
C ASP A 103 -3.00 -15.38 -22.90
N LYS A 104 -3.59 -16.20 -22.03
CA LYS A 104 -3.05 -17.53 -21.69
C LYS A 104 -2.87 -18.50 -22.88
N ASP A 105 -3.68 -18.34 -23.92
CA ASP A 105 -3.69 -19.20 -25.11
C ASP A 105 -2.90 -18.59 -26.28
N LEU A 106 -2.25 -17.43 -26.10
CA LEU A 106 -1.40 -16.80 -27.11
C LEU A 106 -0.06 -17.58 -27.20
N VAL A 107 0.17 -18.29 -28.31
CA VAL A 107 1.33 -19.19 -28.46
C VAL A 107 2.51 -18.51 -29.14
N GLU A 108 2.25 -17.54 -30.03
CA GLU A 108 3.29 -16.83 -30.83
C GLU A 108 3.07 -15.32 -30.90
N GLU A 109 2.03 -14.82 -30.26
CA GLU A 109 1.69 -13.38 -30.24
C GLU A 109 2.19 -12.76 -28.93
N ILE A 110 2.63 -11.51 -29.03
CA ILE A 110 2.94 -10.71 -27.83
C ILE A 110 1.62 -10.40 -27.15
N GLY A 111 1.45 -10.83 -25.90
CA GLY A 111 0.29 -10.48 -25.08
C GLY A 111 0.24 -9.00 -24.74
N PHE A 112 -0.69 -8.61 -23.90
CA PHE A 112 -0.86 -7.21 -23.48
C PHE A 112 0.40 -6.62 -22.82
N PHE A 113 1.09 -7.41 -22.01
CA PHE A 113 2.25 -6.93 -21.23
C PHE A 113 3.56 -7.13 -22.03
N ASP A 114 3.99 -6.11 -22.77
CA ASP A 114 5.32 -6.00 -23.36
C ASP A 114 6.31 -5.22 -22.47
N ALA A 115 5.81 -4.62 -21.39
CA ALA A 115 6.57 -3.92 -20.35
C ALA A 115 5.95 -4.16 -18.99
N ASP A 116 6.74 -3.97 -17.94
CA ASP A 116 6.31 -4.12 -16.56
C ASP A 116 5.89 -2.77 -15.98
N TYR A 117 4.67 -2.71 -15.44
CA TYR A 117 4.06 -1.49 -14.90
C TYR A 117 4.67 -1.05 -13.55
N TRP A 118 5.29 -1.94 -12.79
CA TRP A 118 5.95 -1.55 -11.53
C TRP A 118 7.24 -0.77 -11.79
N VAL A 119 7.98 -1.14 -12.82
CA VAL A 119 9.27 -0.53 -13.18
C VAL A 119 9.18 0.38 -14.40
N MET A 120 8.00 0.51 -15.00
CA MET A 120 7.73 1.32 -16.20
C MET A 120 8.69 0.97 -17.35
N GLY A 121 8.92 -0.32 -17.61
CA GLY A 121 9.88 -0.74 -18.64
C GLY A 121 9.92 -2.22 -18.87
N GLN A 122 10.60 -2.63 -19.94
CA GLN A 122 10.85 -4.04 -20.28
C GLN A 122 11.96 -4.65 -19.41
N ASP A 123 12.91 -3.81 -18.99
CA ASP A 123 14.05 -4.18 -18.15
C ASP A 123 14.12 -3.29 -16.92
N PHE A 124 14.86 -3.70 -15.92
CA PHE A 124 15.08 -2.94 -14.70
C PHE A 124 16.55 -2.96 -14.26
N ASP A 125 16.93 -1.86 -13.60
CA ASP A 125 18.27 -1.65 -13.04
C ASP A 125 18.26 -2.09 -11.56
N GLU A 126 18.67 -3.33 -11.31
CA GLU A 126 18.66 -3.92 -9.95
C GLU A 126 19.41 -3.06 -8.91
N GLU A 127 20.47 -2.37 -9.31
CA GLU A 127 21.32 -1.59 -8.40
C GLU A 127 20.73 -0.20 -8.11
N ASN A 128 20.03 0.39 -9.08
CA ASN A 128 19.59 1.78 -9.01
C ASN A 128 18.05 1.95 -9.00
N LEU A 129 17.27 0.87 -9.01
CA LEU A 129 15.82 0.95 -8.95
C LEU A 129 15.37 1.55 -7.62
N HIS A 130 14.83 2.77 -7.64
CA HIS A 130 14.26 3.43 -6.48
C HIS A 130 13.31 4.57 -6.88
N ALA A 131 12.41 4.95 -5.96
CA ALA A 131 11.49 6.04 -6.13
C ALA A 131 11.81 7.23 -5.20
N THR A 132 11.61 8.44 -5.71
CA THR A 132 11.83 9.71 -4.98
C THR A 132 10.74 10.72 -5.31
N ASP A 133 10.80 11.89 -4.66
CA ASP A 133 9.98 13.07 -4.96
C ASP A 133 8.47 12.77 -4.93
N PHE A 134 8.01 12.10 -3.87
CA PHE A 134 6.60 11.78 -3.67
C PHE A 134 5.80 13.05 -3.36
N VAL A 135 4.77 13.32 -4.15
CA VAL A 135 3.92 14.51 -4.01
C VAL A 135 2.44 14.09 -4.07
N LEU A 136 1.68 14.48 -3.05
CA LEU A 136 0.23 14.35 -3.08
C LEU A 136 -0.36 15.43 -4.02
N GLU A 137 -0.87 15.00 -5.16
CA GLU A 137 -1.50 15.90 -6.15
C GLU A 137 -2.98 16.14 -5.84
N LYS A 138 -3.65 15.12 -5.31
CA LYS A 138 -5.09 15.18 -5.06
C LYS A 138 -5.50 14.25 -3.92
N LEU A 139 -6.45 14.74 -3.11
CA LEU A 139 -7.11 13.97 -2.07
C LEU A 139 -8.63 14.18 -2.19
N LEU A 140 -9.40 13.11 -2.31
CA LEU A 140 -10.85 13.10 -2.51
C LEU A 140 -11.50 12.33 -1.36
N LEU A 141 -11.87 13.04 -0.29
CA LEU A 141 -12.50 12.48 0.90
C LEU A 141 -14.03 12.52 0.83
N ASP A 142 -14.60 13.28 -0.10
CA ASP A 142 -16.04 13.29 -0.36
C ASP A 142 -16.47 12.07 -1.20
N ASP A 143 -15.53 11.40 -1.84
CA ASP A 143 -15.77 10.17 -2.59
C ASP A 143 -15.97 8.97 -1.64
N THR A 144 -16.73 7.98 -2.09
CA THR A 144 -16.85 6.71 -1.39
C THR A 144 -16.62 5.57 -2.37
N PRO A 145 -15.51 4.87 -2.27
CA PRO A 145 -14.39 5.00 -1.30
C PRO A 145 -13.51 6.25 -1.51
N TRP A 146 -12.78 6.67 -0.48
CA TRP A 146 -11.79 7.74 -0.59
C TRP A 146 -10.76 7.44 -1.66
N ARG A 147 -10.28 8.51 -2.32
CA ARG A 147 -9.26 8.41 -3.38
C ARG A 147 -8.16 9.41 -3.15
N ALA A 148 -6.95 9.06 -3.60
CA ALA A 148 -5.81 9.98 -3.62
C ALA A 148 -5.01 9.78 -4.90
N VAL A 149 -4.27 10.81 -5.30
CA VAL A 149 -3.33 10.76 -6.42
C VAL A 149 -1.98 11.23 -5.91
N VAL A 150 -0.97 10.38 -6.04
CA VAL A 150 0.41 10.67 -5.69
C VAL A 150 1.27 10.58 -6.93
N THR A 151 2.13 11.57 -7.16
CA THR A 151 3.18 11.49 -8.19
C THR A 151 4.52 11.23 -7.56
N LEU A 152 5.42 10.62 -8.33
CA LEU A 152 6.78 10.32 -7.92
C LEU A 152 7.74 10.30 -9.11
N LYS A 153 9.03 10.24 -8.83
CA LYS A 153 10.07 9.95 -9.81
C LYS A 153 10.63 8.56 -9.56
N LEU A 154 10.46 7.67 -10.53
CA LEU A 154 11.05 6.34 -10.53
C LEU A 154 12.38 6.37 -11.29
N GLN A 155 13.45 5.97 -10.61
CA GLN A 155 14.75 5.75 -11.24
C GLN A 155 14.84 4.30 -11.71
N ASN A 156 14.91 4.11 -13.05
CA ASN A 156 15.09 2.83 -13.72
C ASN A 156 15.72 3.08 -15.09
N TYR A 157 17.02 2.86 -15.28
CA TYR A 157 17.83 3.26 -16.45
C TYR A 157 17.66 4.73 -16.89
N GLY A 158 17.13 5.56 -16.03
CA GLY A 158 16.76 6.95 -16.22
C GLY A 158 15.62 7.30 -15.29
N THR A 159 15.22 8.56 -15.27
CA THR A 159 14.16 9.05 -14.39
C THR A 159 12.84 9.11 -15.14
N LYS A 160 11.82 8.44 -14.63
CA LYS A 160 10.46 8.42 -15.17
C LYS A 160 9.49 9.05 -14.17
N PRO A 161 8.67 10.03 -14.60
CA PRO A 161 7.58 10.50 -13.76
C PRO A 161 6.44 9.49 -13.77
N VAL A 162 5.97 9.11 -12.59
CA VAL A 162 4.90 8.13 -12.40
C VAL A 162 3.77 8.75 -11.60
N ARG A 163 2.54 8.48 -11.99
CA ARG A 163 1.35 8.76 -11.18
C ARG A 163 0.79 7.46 -10.63
N VAL A 164 0.45 7.49 -9.35
CA VAL A 164 -0.19 6.40 -8.61
C VAL A 164 -1.55 6.89 -8.17
N ASP A 165 -2.60 6.28 -8.69
CA ASP A 165 -3.96 6.51 -8.25
C ASP A 165 -4.28 5.51 -7.13
N LEU A 166 -4.74 6.02 -5.99
CA LEU A 166 -5.04 5.24 -4.79
C LEU A 166 -6.54 5.21 -4.51
N VAL A 167 -6.98 4.10 -3.94
CA VAL A 167 -8.32 3.92 -3.39
C VAL A 167 -8.23 3.37 -1.97
N MET A 168 -9.11 3.83 -1.08
CA MET A 168 -9.22 3.31 0.28
C MET A 168 -10.08 2.04 0.29
N GLU A 169 -9.48 0.89 0.58
CA GLU A 169 -10.17 -0.38 0.76
C GLU A 169 -9.93 -0.94 2.15
N ASP A 170 -10.99 -1.23 2.89
CA ASP A 170 -10.93 -1.83 4.23
C ASP A 170 -10.00 -1.05 5.20
N GLY A 171 -9.94 0.28 5.08
CA GLY A 171 -9.12 1.18 5.91
C GLY A 171 -7.64 1.25 5.50
N VAL A 172 -7.27 0.73 4.32
CA VAL A 172 -5.90 0.74 3.80
C VAL A 172 -5.89 1.33 2.39
N TRP A 173 -4.92 2.18 2.10
CA TRP A 173 -4.67 2.67 0.74
C TRP A 173 -4.18 1.54 -0.15
N LYS A 174 -4.82 1.39 -1.32
CA LYS A 174 -4.47 0.43 -2.35
C LYS A 174 -4.17 1.14 -3.66
N VAL A 175 -3.18 0.68 -4.39
CA VAL A 175 -2.91 1.14 -5.76
C VAL A 175 -4.07 0.71 -6.64
N ASP A 176 -4.77 1.68 -7.20
CA ASP A 176 -5.91 1.45 -8.10
C ASP A 176 -5.53 1.61 -9.57
N ASP A 177 -4.54 2.44 -9.85
CA ASP A 177 -3.95 2.59 -11.17
C ASP A 177 -2.51 3.10 -11.10
N LEU A 178 -1.76 2.83 -12.16
CA LEU A 178 -0.40 3.31 -12.40
C LEU A 178 -0.34 3.98 -13.78
N THR A 179 0.28 5.15 -13.87
CA THR A 179 0.47 5.86 -15.15
C THR A 179 1.92 6.22 -15.36
N ASP A 180 2.49 5.80 -16.49
CA ASP A 180 3.74 6.39 -16.99
C ASP A 180 3.44 7.74 -17.63
N LEU A 181 3.79 8.82 -16.93
CA LEU A 181 3.54 10.18 -17.40
C LEU A 181 4.43 10.60 -18.59
N SER A 182 5.47 9.83 -18.91
CA SER A 182 6.32 10.08 -20.08
C SER A 182 5.58 9.77 -21.39
N TYR A 183 4.66 8.80 -21.34
CA TYR A 183 3.92 8.31 -22.50
C TYR A 183 2.41 8.51 -22.38
N ASP A 184 1.93 9.11 -21.28
CA ASP A 184 0.51 9.19 -20.94
C ASP A 184 -0.17 7.81 -20.95
N LEU A 185 0.57 6.80 -20.48
CA LEU A 185 0.14 5.40 -20.46
C LEU A 185 -0.47 5.07 -19.08
N ASP A 186 -1.78 4.98 -19.04
CA ASP A 186 -2.59 4.57 -17.91
C ASP A 186 -2.83 3.05 -18.03
N TRP A 187 -2.21 2.29 -17.13
CA TRP A 187 -2.17 0.82 -17.24
C TRP A 187 -3.53 0.16 -17.06
N LYS A 188 -4.30 0.54 -16.04
CA LYS A 188 -5.61 -0.08 -15.82
C LYS A 188 -6.61 0.29 -16.92
N LYS A 189 -6.58 1.53 -17.38
CA LYS A 189 -7.40 1.95 -18.50
C LYS A 189 -7.04 1.16 -19.77
N SER A 190 -5.76 1.02 -20.07
CA SER A 190 -5.28 0.25 -21.23
C SER A 190 -5.64 -1.23 -21.13
N MET A 191 -5.55 -1.83 -19.94
CA MET A 191 -6.03 -3.19 -19.70
C MET A 191 -7.53 -3.34 -20.00
N LYS A 192 -8.36 -2.39 -19.55
CA LYS A 192 -9.80 -2.40 -19.80
C LYS A 192 -10.12 -2.26 -21.29
N GLU A 193 -9.45 -1.35 -21.99
CA GLU A 193 -9.60 -1.17 -23.44
C GLU A 193 -9.21 -2.46 -24.19
N TYR A 194 -8.11 -3.09 -23.82
CA TYR A 194 -7.69 -4.37 -24.39
C TYR A 194 -8.70 -5.51 -24.18
N LEU A 195 -9.38 -5.52 -23.04
CA LEU A 195 -10.40 -6.53 -22.75
C LEU A 195 -11.70 -6.35 -23.57
N GLU A 196 -11.95 -5.15 -24.11
CA GLU A 196 -13.11 -4.83 -24.94
C GLU A 196 -12.90 -5.19 -26.44
N GLU A 197 -11.66 -5.39 -26.90
CA GLU A 197 -11.29 -5.84 -28.24
C GLU A 197 -11.53 -7.35 -28.45
#